data_f778a875c2985c3ff99e81b05e6d1178
#
_entry.id   f778a875c2985c3ff99e81b05e6d1178
#
_cell.length_a   1.000
_cell.length_b   1.000
_cell.length_c   1.000
_cell.angle_alpha   90.00
_cell.angle_beta   90.00
_cell.angle_gamma   90.00
#
_symmetry.space_group_name_H-M   'P 1'
#
loop_
_entity.id
_entity.type
_entity.pdbx_description
1 polymer ?
#
loop_
_entity_poly.entity_id
_entity_poly.type
_entity_poly.pdbx_seq_one_letter_code
_entity_poly.pdbx_strand_id
1 'polypeptide(L)'
;MKINLFRDKNQKGIWQFSSYLLPIVDQCKLSLNEGGTSEVALTENLILKREDQNPTGSLKDRGMAYLISRAFQDGVKSIVISSSGNAAISAASYCHLAKIKLTVFVSPKINQEKLAEINKREVEVIQNLRPLSEAVKFAKNNNLYYLRPSLSEFGPEGYQAIAFELAEKQGLVEDIFIPVSSGVALIGIAKGFKKVGFLPRLHVCQPSAICPISKEFDRAYRPEENNPADGIVARFSPLKDQVVSLIKESLGTGWVIGEEEIKKNQSVLKEKGIETSNEGALAFAGMEKAKTNQPAGGQKLGKTVILLTGRKYE
;
A
#
# COMPACT_ATOMS: atom_id res chain seq x y z
N MET A 1 -5.34 -20.60 15.81
CA MET A 1 -4.78 -20.10 17.08
C MET A 1 -4.79 -18.57 17.01
N LYS A 2 -5.42 -17.88 17.97
CA LYS A 2 -5.39 -16.41 18.02
C LYS A 2 -4.04 -15.96 18.57
N ILE A 3 -3.45 -14.92 17.98
CA ILE A 3 -2.20 -14.33 18.42
C ILE A 3 -2.53 -13.10 19.25
N ASN A 4 -2.14 -13.11 20.53
CA ASN A 4 -2.36 -11.97 21.41
C ASN A 4 -1.17 -11.03 21.31
N LEU A 5 -1.40 -9.83 20.79
CA LEU A 5 -0.41 -8.76 20.73
C LEU A 5 -0.73 -7.70 21.78
N PHE A 6 0.32 -7.08 22.29
CA PHE A 6 0.14 -5.93 23.16
C PHE A 6 -0.34 -4.74 22.32
N ARG A 7 -1.48 -4.17 22.69
CA ARG A 7 -2.00 -2.91 22.15
C ARG A 7 -1.99 -1.84 23.24
N ASP A 8 -1.34 -0.74 22.96
CA ASP A 8 -1.49 0.45 23.80
C ASP A 8 -2.83 1.12 23.48
N LYS A 9 -3.82 0.91 24.34
CA LYS A 9 -5.18 1.45 24.18
C LYS A 9 -5.25 2.98 24.32
N ASN A 10 -4.22 3.61 24.86
CA ASN A 10 -4.13 5.06 24.95
C ASN A 10 -3.66 5.70 23.64
N GLN A 11 -3.11 4.91 22.74
CA GLN A 11 -2.66 5.35 21.42
C GLN A 11 -3.73 5.15 20.35
N LYS A 12 -3.60 5.85 19.23
CA LYS A 12 -4.52 5.80 18.08
C LYS A 12 -3.82 5.26 16.84
N GLY A 13 -4.60 4.74 15.91
CA GLY A 13 -4.08 4.31 14.63
C GLY A 13 -3.02 3.22 14.75
N ILE A 14 -1.97 3.32 13.95
CA ILE A 14 -0.84 2.38 13.97
C ILE A 14 -0.09 2.40 15.30
N TRP A 15 -0.20 3.49 16.07
CA TRP A 15 0.54 3.66 17.31
C TRP A 15 0.05 2.77 18.45
N GLN A 16 -1.12 2.15 18.30
CA GLN A 16 -1.55 1.08 19.21
C GLN A 16 -0.54 -0.09 19.24
N PHE A 17 0.25 -0.22 18.19
CA PHE A 17 1.33 -1.21 18.05
C PHE A 17 2.73 -0.61 18.21
N SER A 18 2.86 0.55 18.87
CA SER A 18 4.13 1.28 18.98
C SER A 18 5.28 0.46 19.57
N SER A 19 4.99 -0.52 20.44
CA SER A 19 5.99 -1.46 20.99
C SER A 19 6.64 -2.37 19.94
N TYR A 20 6.02 -2.50 18.78
CA TYR A 20 6.53 -3.31 17.65
C TYR A 20 7.13 -2.48 16.53
N LEU A 21 6.95 -1.16 16.55
CA LEU A 21 7.49 -0.23 15.56
C LEU A 21 8.80 0.37 16.07
N LEU A 22 9.61 0.92 15.15
CA LEU A 22 10.75 1.73 15.56
C LEU A 22 10.25 2.96 16.34
N PRO A 23 10.97 3.38 17.39
CA PRO A 23 10.45 4.35 18.34
C PRO A 23 10.26 5.75 17.73
N ILE A 24 9.14 6.35 18.05
CA ILE A 24 8.83 7.78 17.85
C ILE A 24 8.39 8.32 19.22
N VAL A 25 8.86 9.51 19.57
CA VAL A 25 8.49 10.18 20.80
C VAL A 25 6.99 10.46 20.81
N ASP A 26 6.30 10.22 21.93
CA ASP A 26 4.84 10.23 22.00
C ASP A 26 4.20 11.53 21.47
N GLN A 27 4.77 12.67 21.77
CA GLN A 27 4.31 13.99 21.29
C GLN A 27 4.46 14.18 19.78
N CYS A 28 5.24 13.32 19.10
CA CYS A 28 5.44 13.35 17.66
C CYS A 28 4.62 12.30 16.92
N LYS A 29 3.89 11.42 17.62
CA LYS A 29 3.03 10.41 17.04
C LYS A 29 1.77 11.03 16.46
N LEU A 30 1.74 11.21 15.15
CA LEU A 30 0.60 11.75 14.40
C LEU A 30 -0.34 10.62 14.01
N SER A 31 -1.64 10.83 14.15
CA SER A 31 -2.65 9.85 13.71
C SER A 31 -3.94 10.56 13.28
N LEU A 32 -4.52 10.10 12.20
CA LEU A 32 -5.87 10.38 11.74
C LEU A 32 -6.84 9.24 12.09
N ASN A 33 -6.45 8.34 12.99
CA ASN A 33 -7.11 7.07 13.31
C ASN A 33 -7.05 6.05 12.16
N GLU A 34 -5.96 6.06 11.40
CA GLU A 34 -5.68 5.04 10.38
C GLU A 34 -5.54 3.65 11.01
N GLY A 35 -5.92 2.64 10.28
CA GLY A 35 -5.92 1.28 10.79
C GLY A 35 -7.24 0.83 11.40
N GLY A 36 -7.27 -0.35 11.98
CA GLY A 36 -8.50 -0.96 12.48
C GLY A 36 -9.55 -1.21 11.39
N THR A 37 -9.15 -1.18 10.13
CA THR A 37 -10.01 -1.32 8.97
C THR A 37 -10.76 -2.65 8.96
N SER A 38 -11.94 -2.68 8.35
CA SER A 38 -12.82 -3.85 8.33
C SER A 38 -12.15 -5.06 7.64
N GLU A 39 -12.47 -6.22 8.13
CA GLU A 39 -12.14 -7.51 7.55
C GLU A 39 -13.44 -8.20 7.19
N VAL A 40 -13.75 -8.25 5.89
CA VAL A 40 -15.01 -8.81 5.37
C VAL A 40 -14.75 -10.23 4.89
N ALA A 41 -15.37 -11.21 5.55
CA ALA A 41 -15.32 -12.60 5.12
C ALA A 41 -16.25 -12.81 3.94
N LEU A 42 -15.73 -13.20 2.78
CA LEU A 42 -16.52 -13.68 1.64
C LEU A 42 -16.84 -15.17 1.77
N THR A 43 -15.94 -15.92 2.41
CA THR A 43 -16.13 -17.32 2.84
C THR A 43 -15.35 -17.51 4.15
N GLU A 44 -15.46 -18.69 4.76
CA GLU A 44 -14.69 -19.02 5.95
C GLU A 44 -13.17 -18.80 5.79
N ASN A 45 -12.63 -19.05 4.61
CA ASN A 45 -11.20 -18.98 4.31
C ASN A 45 -10.81 -17.83 3.37
N LEU A 46 -11.73 -16.91 3.02
CA LEU A 46 -11.44 -15.79 2.12
C LEU A 46 -11.90 -14.48 2.73
N ILE A 47 -10.93 -13.62 3.04
CA ILE A 47 -11.12 -12.38 3.78
C ILE A 47 -10.64 -11.20 2.94
N LEU A 48 -11.44 -10.14 2.87
CA LEU A 48 -11.05 -8.85 2.30
C LEU A 48 -10.61 -7.91 3.43
N LYS A 49 -9.39 -7.42 3.40
CA LYS A 49 -8.90 -6.36 4.28
C LYS A 49 -9.13 -5.01 3.61
N ARG A 50 -10.03 -4.21 4.18
CA ARG A 50 -10.57 -2.96 3.61
C ARG A 50 -9.68 -1.75 3.90
N GLU A 51 -8.45 -1.74 3.35
CA GLU A 51 -7.53 -0.60 3.52
C GLU A 51 -8.00 0.68 2.81
N ASP A 52 -8.97 0.58 1.93
CA ASP A 52 -9.73 1.67 1.34
C ASP A 52 -10.59 2.46 2.34
N GLN A 53 -10.81 1.93 3.54
CA GLN A 53 -11.53 2.58 4.64
C GLN A 53 -10.64 3.42 5.57
N ASN A 54 -9.34 3.50 5.31
CA ASN A 54 -8.49 4.43 6.03
C ASN A 54 -8.94 5.90 5.82
N PRO A 55 -8.60 6.82 6.72
CA PRO A 55 -9.10 8.21 6.72
C PRO A 55 -9.00 8.96 5.40
N THR A 56 -7.92 8.77 4.63
CA THR A 56 -7.79 9.38 3.29
C THR A 56 -8.16 8.43 2.15
N GLY A 57 -8.72 7.26 2.48
CA GLY A 57 -9.21 6.29 1.52
C GLY A 57 -8.16 5.32 1.00
N SER A 58 -7.03 5.11 1.68
CA SER A 58 -6.05 4.10 1.24
C SER A 58 -5.08 3.65 2.33
N LEU A 59 -4.41 2.51 2.08
CA LEU A 59 -3.33 2.01 2.94
C LEU A 59 -2.18 3.00 3.13
N LYS A 60 -2.07 4.05 2.29
CA LYS A 60 -0.99 5.04 2.38
C LYS A 60 -0.99 5.77 3.70
N ASP A 61 -2.13 5.89 4.35
CA ASP A 61 -2.25 6.52 5.65
C ASP A 61 -1.35 5.88 6.71
N ARG A 62 -1.24 4.56 6.70
CA ARG A 62 -0.36 3.86 7.64
C ARG A 62 1.11 4.23 7.46
N GLY A 63 1.56 4.26 6.21
CA GLY A 63 2.94 4.65 5.89
C GLY A 63 3.20 6.13 6.18
N MET A 64 2.24 7.01 5.85
CA MET A 64 2.40 8.46 6.07
C MET A 64 2.28 8.82 7.55
N ALA A 65 1.44 8.16 8.34
CA ALA A 65 1.40 8.34 9.78
C ALA A 65 2.80 8.19 10.39
N TYR A 66 3.52 7.14 10.02
CA TYR A 66 4.88 6.92 10.52
C TYR A 66 5.90 7.91 9.94
N LEU A 67 5.93 8.05 8.61
CA LEU A 67 6.95 8.86 7.93
C LEU A 67 6.87 10.35 8.28
N ILE A 68 5.66 10.90 8.37
CA ILE A 68 5.47 12.31 8.74
C ILE A 68 5.70 12.51 10.24
N SER A 69 5.35 11.57 11.09
CA SER A 69 5.73 11.61 12.52
C SER A 69 7.24 11.62 12.70
N ARG A 70 7.97 10.82 11.93
CA ARG A 70 9.42 10.81 11.92
C ARG A 70 10.00 12.15 11.45
N ALA A 71 9.52 12.67 10.33
CA ALA A 71 9.94 13.98 9.83
C ALA A 71 9.63 15.11 10.84
N PHE A 72 8.48 15.06 11.51
CA PHE A 72 8.11 16.00 12.56
C PHE A 72 9.05 15.92 13.77
N GLN A 73 9.37 14.71 14.23
CA GLN A 73 10.35 14.48 15.31
C GLN A 73 11.74 14.99 14.94
N ASP A 74 12.16 14.82 13.69
CA ASP A 74 13.43 15.29 13.16
C ASP A 74 13.46 16.81 12.89
N GLY A 75 12.37 17.53 13.21
CA GLY A 75 12.26 18.99 13.09
C GLY A 75 12.06 19.51 11.66
N VAL A 76 11.69 18.65 10.71
CA VAL A 76 11.43 19.03 9.30
C VAL A 76 10.27 20.02 9.25
N LYS A 77 10.44 21.13 8.52
CA LYS A 77 9.43 22.20 8.38
C LYS A 77 8.77 22.21 7.01
N SER A 78 9.43 21.64 6.00
CA SER A 78 8.93 21.64 4.63
C SER A 78 9.29 20.34 3.93
N ILE A 79 8.31 19.76 3.25
CA ILE A 79 8.41 18.49 2.55
C ILE A 79 8.05 18.68 1.09
N VAL A 80 8.76 17.98 0.21
CA VAL A 80 8.44 17.86 -1.21
C VAL A 80 8.10 16.40 -1.52
N ILE A 81 7.02 16.16 -2.24
CA ILE A 81 6.65 14.82 -2.73
C ILE A 81 6.30 14.88 -4.22
N SER A 82 6.60 13.81 -4.96
CA SER A 82 6.08 13.59 -6.31
C SER A 82 5.12 12.42 -6.32
N SER A 83 3.83 12.71 -6.42
CA SER A 83 2.79 11.68 -6.54
C SER A 83 1.48 12.29 -7.02
N SER A 84 0.84 11.68 -8.01
CA SER A 84 -0.50 12.04 -8.49
C SER A 84 -1.61 11.13 -7.92
N GLY A 85 -1.35 10.44 -6.82
CA GLY A 85 -2.28 9.46 -6.26
C GLY A 85 -2.35 9.48 -4.73
N ASN A 86 -2.80 8.38 -4.17
CA ASN A 86 -3.09 8.21 -2.75
C ASN A 86 -1.93 8.60 -1.80
N ALA A 87 -0.67 8.50 -2.25
CA ALA A 87 0.47 8.92 -1.43
C ALA A 87 0.50 10.44 -1.21
N ALA A 88 0.14 11.25 -2.24
CA ALA A 88 0.05 12.70 -2.10
C ALA A 88 -1.14 13.11 -1.24
N ILE A 89 -2.31 12.48 -1.43
CA ILE A 89 -3.52 12.76 -0.62
C ILE A 89 -3.23 12.50 0.86
N SER A 90 -2.64 11.35 1.16
CA SER A 90 -2.27 11.00 2.53
C SER A 90 -1.20 11.95 3.09
N ALA A 91 -0.11 12.21 2.34
CA ALA A 91 0.93 13.15 2.76
C ALA A 91 0.35 14.54 3.06
N ALA A 92 -0.56 15.06 2.22
CA ALA A 92 -1.23 16.34 2.44
C ALA A 92 -1.96 16.38 3.79
N SER A 93 -2.70 15.31 4.11
CA SER A 93 -3.45 15.24 5.36
C SER A 93 -2.56 15.16 6.61
N TYR A 94 -1.49 14.34 6.57
CA TYR A 94 -0.57 14.21 7.70
C TYR A 94 0.37 15.43 7.85
N CYS A 95 0.81 16.05 6.75
CA CYS A 95 1.58 17.30 6.81
C CYS A 95 0.74 18.45 7.37
N HIS A 96 -0.53 18.55 6.98
CA HIS A 96 -1.46 19.52 7.57
C HIS A 96 -1.60 19.32 9.09
N LEU A 97 -1.79 18.07 9.54
CA LEU A 97 -1.84 17.74 10.98
C LEU A 97 -0.55 18.13 11.71
N ALA A 98 0.61 17.92 11.09
CA ALA A 98 1.93 18.26 11.63
C ALA A 98 2.29 19.74 11.51
N LYS A 99 1.49 20.55 10.81
CA LYS A 99 1.84 21.93 10.41
C LYS A 99 3.17 22.02 9.64
N ILE A 100 3.45 21.02 8.83
CA ILE A 100 4.60 20.96 7.92
C ILE A 100 4.13 21.44 6.55
N LYS A 101 4.85 22.38 5.93
CA LYS A 101 4.57 22.83 4.56
C LYS A 101 4.80 21.68 3.58
N LEU A 102 3.87 21.49 2.64
CA LEU A 102 3.98 20.46 1.63
C LEU A 102 3.89 21.05 0.23
N THR A 103 4.89 20.71 -0.62
CA THR A 103 4.85 20.95 -2.06
C THR A 103 4.69 19.62 -2.78
N VAL A 104 3.63 19.51 -3.59
CA VAL A 104 3.26 18.28 -4.32
C VAL A 104 3.48 18.47 -5.81
N PHE A 105 4.40 17.70 -6.38
CA PHE A 105 4.58 17.64 -7.84
C PHE A 105 3.69 16.55 -8.43
N VAL A 106 2.83 16.93 -9.38
CA VAL A 106 1.86 16.04 -10.02
C VAL A 106 1.99 16.07 -11.53
N SER A 107 1.57 14.97 -12.19
CA SER A 107 1.40 14.94 -13.63
C SER A 107 0.23 15.86 -14.06
N PRO A 108 0.27 16.57 -15.20
CA PRO A 108 -0.90 17.26 -15.75
C PRO A 108 -2.08 16.34 -16.06
N LYS A 109 -1.84 15.03 -16.16
CA LYS A 109 -2.86 14.00 -16.39
C LYS A 109 -3.43 13.44 -15.08
N ILE A 110 -3.23 14.13 -13.94
CA ILE A 110 -3.78 13.70 -12.66
C ILE A 110 -5.32 13.60 -12.71
N ASN A 111 -5.88 12.55 -12.12
CA ASN A 111 -7.32 12.44 -11.93
C ASN A 111 -7.84 13.63 -11.11
N GLN A 112 -8.93 14.26 -11.57
CA GLN A 112 -9.43 15.54 -11.02
C GLN A 112 -9.96 15.38 -9.58
N GLU A 113 -10.57 14.24 -9.24
CA GLU A 113 -11.02 13.98 -7.88
C GLU A 113 -9.82 13.83 -6.93
N LYS A 114 -8.75 13.14 -7.36
CA LYS A 114 -7.52 13.05 -6.57
C LYS A 114 -6.87 14.41 -6.37
N LEU A 115 -6.87 15.26 -7.40
CA LEU A 115 -6.38 16.63 -7.31
C LEU A 115 -7.22 17.45 -6.32
N ALA A 116 -8.54 17.33 -6.38
CA ALA A 116 -9.44 17.99 -5.44
C ALA A 116 -9.20 17.53 -3.99
N GLU A 117 -8.96 16.23 -3.77
CA GLU A 117 -8.62 15.71 -2.44
C GLU A 117 -7.31 16.29 -1.89
N ILE A 118 -6.28 16.42 -2.74
CA ILE A 118 -5.01 17.06 -2.36
C ILE A 118 -5.26 18.52 -1.97
N ASN A 119 -6.03 19.26 -2.77
CA ASN A 119 -6.32 20.68 -2.57
C ASN A 119 -7.24 20.98 -1.36
N LYS A 120 -7.86 19.97 -0.75
CA LYS A 120 -8.59 20.15 0.52
C LYS A 120 -7.69 20.58 1.70
N ARG A 121 -6.38 20.52 1.52
CA ARG A 121 -5.38 20.91 2.52
C ARG A 121 -4.57 22.10 1.99
N GLU A 122 -3.93 22.82 2.88
CA GLU A 122 -3.02 23.91 2.52
C GLU A 122 -1.71 23.34 1.96
N VAL A 123 -1.73 23.02 0.66
CA VAL A 123 -0.58 22.45 -0.06
C VAL A 123 -0.29 23.25 -1.31
N GLU A 124 0.96 23.37 -1.66
CA GLU A 124 1.39 23.90 -2.94
C GLU A 124 1.42 22.77 -3.97
N VAL A 125 0.61 22.86 -5.04
CA VAL A 125 0.56 21.86 -6.10
C VAL A 125 1.23 22.41 -7.36
N ILE A 126 2.25 21.72 -7.84
CA ILE A 126 2.99 22.06 -9.08
C ILE A 126 2.74 20.96 -10.10
N GLN A 127 2.07 21.32 -11.20
CA GLN A 127 1.89 20.42 -12.34
C GLN A 127 3.11 20.46 -13.25
N ASN A 128 3.66 19.29 -13.60
CA ASN A 128 4.82 19.18 -14.47
C ASN A 128 4.80 17.87 -15.28
N LEU A 129 5.28 17.91 -16.53
CA LEU A 129 5.39 16.73 -17.40
C LEU A 129 6.40 15.70 -16.88
N ARG A 130 7.36 16.13 -16.05
CA ARG A 130 8.38 15.29 -15.43
C ARG A 130 8.37 15.48 -13.91
N PRO A 131 7.23 15.18 -13.23
CA PRO A 131 7.03 15.58 -11.83
C PRO A 131 8.08 15.00 -10.90
N LEU A 132 8.54 13.77 -11.14
CA LEU A 132 9.54 13.11 -10.30
C LEU A 132 10.89 13.84 -10.34
N SER A 133 11.44 14.11 -11.52
CA SER A 133 12.75 14.77 -11.67
C SER A 133 12.72 16.21 -11.19
N GLU A 134 11.63 16.92 -11.45
CA GLU A 134 11.49 18.32 -11.03
C GLU A 134 11.30 18.43 -9.51
N ALA A 135 10.57 17.51 -8.87
CA ALA A 135 10.47 17.45 -7.42
C ALA A 135 11.85 17.24 -6.74
N VAL A 136 12.66 16.33 -7.30
CA VAL A 136 14.03 16.09 -6.80
C VAL A 136 14.90 17.33 -6.93
N LYS A 137 14.88 17.99 -8.10
CA LYS A 137 15.63 19.25 -8.33
C LYS A 137 15.16 20.36 -7.38
N PHE A 138 13.86 20.53 -7.27
CA PHE A 138 13.25 21.54 -6.40
C PHE A 138 13.67 21.34 -4.95
N ALA A 139 13.55 20.11 -4.44
CA ALA A 139 13.95 19.78 -3.09
C ALA A 139 15.44 20.06 -2.84
N LYS A 140 16.31 19.65 -3.79
CA LYS A 140 17.77 19.87 -3.70
C LYS A 140 18.10 21.35 -3.72
N ASN A 141 17.55 22.13 -4.66
CA ASN A 141 17.86 23.55 -4.84
C ASN A 141 17.41 24.41 -3.65
N ASN A 142 16.35 23.99 -2.95
CA ASN A 142 15.81 24.72 -1.80
C ASN A 142 16.17 24.08 -0.46
N ASN A 143 17.03 23.07 -0.44
CA ASN A 143 17.43 22.33 0.77
C ASN A 143 16.21 21.80 1.56
N LEU A 144 15.23 21.21 0.87
CA LEU A 144 13.99 20.69 1.45
C LEU A 144 14.02 19.16 1.58
N TYR A 145 13.25 18.64 2.52
CA TYR A 145 13.10 17.19 2.70
C TYR A 145 12.29 16.58 1.55
N TYR A 146 12.92 15.69 0.77
CA TYR A 146 12.24 14.96 -0.29
C TYR A 146 11.66 13.66 0.23
N LEU A 147 10.33 13.59 0.34
CA LEU A 147 9.62 12.42 0.82
C LEU A 147 9.47 11.40 -0.30
N ARG A 148 10.26 10.34 -0.23
CA ARG A 148 10.18 9.20 -1.15
C ARG A 148 10.20 7.90 -0.36
N PRO A 149 9.02 7.33 -0.03
CA PRO A 149 8.91 6.15 0.84
C PRO A 149 9.77 4.96 0.40
N SER A 150 9.95 4.76 -0.93
CA SER A 150 10.77 3.66 -1.47
C SER A 150 12.27 3.84 -1.34
N LEU A 151 12.75 4.99 -0.91
CA LEU A 151 14.16 5.27 -0.60
C LEU A 151 14.41 5.47 0.90
N SER A 152 13.35 5.54 1.70
CA SER A 152 13.46 5.68 3.15
C SER A 152 13.52 4.30 3.81
N GLU A 153 14.48 4.09 4.69
CA GLU A 153 14.56 2.90 5.55
C GLU A 153 13.31 2.74 6.44
N PHE A 154 12.69 3.87 6.80
CA PHE A 154 11.45 3.93 7.59
C PHE A 154 10.18 3.75 6.76
N GLY A 155 10.30 3.72 5.43
CA GLY A 155 9.14 3.60 4.52
C GLY A 155 8.20 2.44 4.86
N PRO A 156 8.71 1.24 5.21
CA PRO A 156 7.88 0.08 5.54
C PRO A 156 7.21 0.13 6.92
N GLU A 157 7.66 0.98 7.85
CA GLU A 157 7.34 0.83 9.28
C GLU A 157 5.83 0.85 9.59
N GLY A 158 5.11 1.85 9.14
CA GLY A 158 3.68 1.98 9.43
C GLY A 158 2.81 0.84 8.87
N TYR A 159 3.25 0.20 7.80
CA TYR A 159 2.50 -0.91 7.17
C TYR A 159 2.56 -2.21 7.96
N GLN A 160 3.48 -2.37 8.92
CA GLN A 160 3.55 -3.54 9.79
C GLN A 160 2.24 -3.73 10.58
N ALA A 161 1.54 -2.65 10.92
CA ALA A 161 0.28 -2.68 11.63
C ALA A 161 -0.81 -3.51 10.92
N ILE A 162 -0.77 -3.62 9.58
CA ILE A 162 -1.69 -4.49 8.82
C ILE A 162 -1.50 -5.96 9.25
N ALA A 163 -0.26 -6.41 9.33
CA ALA A 163 0.05 -7.78 9.73
C ALA A 163 -0.35 -8.05 11.18
N PHE A 164 -0.14 -7.09 12.07
CA PHE A 164 -0.53 -7.21 13.48
C PHE A 164 -2.05 -7.33 13.64
N GLU A 165 -2.82 -6.49 12.95
CA GLU A 165 -4.29 -6.56 12.96
C GLU A 165 -4.80 -7.89 12.42
N LEU A 166 -4.25 -8.37 11.31
CA LEU A 166 -4.63 -9.64 10.71
C LEU A 166 -4.28 -10.82 11.64
N ALA A 167 -3.09 -10.82 12.22
CA ALA A 167 -2.67 -11.89 13.14
C ALA A 167 -3.55 -11.99 14.38
N GLU A 168 -3.97 -10.85 14.96
CA GLU A 168 -4.86 -10.85 16.13
C GLU A 168 -6.26 -11.37 15.80
N LYS A 169 -6.85 -10.92 14.67
CA LYS A 169 -8.23 -11.25 14.33
C LYS A 169 -8.36 -12.61 13.66
N GLN A 170 -7.47 -12.89 12.72
CA GLN A 170 -7.55 -14.06 11.86
C GLN A 170 -6.66 -15.23 12.33
N GLY A 171 -5.69 -14.96 13.21
CA GLY A 171 -4.68 -15.93 13.59
C GLY A 171 -3.70 -16.18 12.43
N LEU A 172 -3.43 -17.45 12.15
CA LEU A 172 -2.55 -17.81 11.04
C LEU A 172 -3.25 -17.55 9.69
N VAL A 173 -2.74 -16.57 8.96
CA VAL A 173 -3.05 -16.32 7.57
C VAL A 173 -2.05 -17.10 6.73
N GLU A 174 -2.51 -17.85 5.74
CA GLU A 174 -1.64 -18.68 4.89
C GLU A 174 -1.26 -18.00 3.59
N ASP A 175 -2.17 -17.20 3.02
CA ASP A 175 -1.99 -16.51 1.75
C ASP A 175 -2.41 -15.04 1.86
N ILE A 176 -1.64 -14.14 1.28
CA ILE A 176 -2.02 -12.74 1.16
C ILE A 176 -1.77 -12.21 -0.25
N PHE A 177 -2.81 -11.69 -0.89
CA PHE A 177 -2.74 -11.08 -2.23
C PHE A 177 -2.64 -9.58 -2.10
N ILE A 178 -1.57 -9.01 -2.66
CA ILE A 178 -1.21 -7.61 -2.50
C ILE A 178 -0.96 -6.97 -3.86
N PRO A 179 -1.68 -5.88 -4.22
CA PRO A 179 -1.32 -5.08 -5.39
C PRO A 179 -0.07 -4.27 -5.08
N VAL A 180 0.95 -4.37 -5.91
CA VAL A 180 2.28 -3.79 -5.62
C VAL A 180 2.73 -2.82 -6.70
N SER A 181 3.04 -1.58 -6.30
CA SER A 181 3.76 -0.61 -7.13
C SER A 181 5.26 -0.65 -6.80
N SER A 182 5.72 0.07 -5.78
CA SER A 182 7.14 0.10 -5.39
C SER A 182 7.59 -1.02 -4.45
N GLY A 183 6.67 -1.70 -3.77
CA GLY A 183 6.97 -2.78 -2.82
C GLY A 183 7.07 -2.38 -1.34
N VAL A 184 7.06 -1.08 -1.02
CA VAL A 184 7.22 -0.59 0.38
C VAL A 184 6.21 -1.23 1.34
N ALA A 185 4.92 -1.23 0.97
CA ALA A 185 3.86 -1.77 1.82
C ALA A 185 4.02 -3.29 2.02
N LEU A 186 4.37 -4.03 0.95
CA LEU A 186 4.63 -5.47 1.06
C LEU A 186 5.77 -5.77 2.03
N ILE A 187 6.87 -5.01 1.95
CA ILE A 187 8.00 -5.17 2.87
C ILE A 187 7.57 -4.92 4.32
N GLY A 188 6.75 -3.88 4.55
CA GLY A 188 6.22 -3.59 5.87
C GLY A 188 5.32 -4.72 6.41
N ILE A 189 4.39 -5.20 5.60
CA ILE A 189 3.50 -6.32 5.94
C ILE A 189 4.32 -7.57 6.27
N ALA A 190 5.30 -7.91 5.41
CA ALA A 190 6.18 -9.06 5.65
C ALA A 190 6.99 -8.93 6.96
N LYS A 191 7.56 -7.74 7.22
CA LYS A 191 8.24 -7.44 8.51
C LYS A 191 7.30 -7.64 9.70
N GLY A 192 6.06 -7.16 9.60
CA GLY A 192 5.06 -7.33 10.65
C GLY A 192 4.73 -8.79 10.92
N PHE A 193 4.47 -9.58 9.89
CA PHE A 193 4.23 -11.02 10.06
C PHE A 193 5.42 -11.76 10.65
N LYS A 194 6.66 -11.44 10.23
CA LYS A 194 7.87 -12.02 10.82
C LYS A 194 7.99 -11.70 12.32
N LYS A 195 7.64 -10.49 12.74
CA LYS A 195 7.63 -10.11 14.17
C LYS A 195 6.61 -10.89 14.99
N VAL A 196 5.53 -11.34 14.39
CA VAL A 196 4.54 -12.20 15.09
C VAL A 196 4.78 -13.70 14.90
N GLY A 197 5.92 -14.06 14.31
CA GLY A 197 6.43 -15.43 14.31
C GLY A 197 6.07 -16.28 13.10
N PHE A 198 5.47 -15.71 12.04
CA PHE A 198 5.20 -16.43 10.79
C PHE A 198 5.25 -15.51 9.57
N LEU A 199 5.31 -16.08 8.38
CA LEU A 199 5.25 -15.35 7.12
C LEU A 199 4.27 -16.08 6.19
N PRO A 200 3.11 -15.48 5.83
CA PRO A 200 2.18 -16.05 4.86
C PRO A 200 2.83 -16.05 3.47
N ARG A 201 2.33 -16.89 2.56
CA ARG A 201 2.71 -16.82 1.15
C ARG A 201 2.29 -15.46 0.58
N LEU A 202 3.29 -14.70 0.12
CA LEU A 202 3.09 -13.36 -0.43
C LEU A 202 2.81 -13.45 -1.92
N HIS A 203 1.59 -13.11 -2.34
CA HIS A 203 1.18 -13.08 -3.73
C HIS A 203 1.14 -11.64 -4.23
N VAL A 204 2.08 -11.29 -5.11
CA VAL A 204 2.17 -9.96 -5.70
C VAL A 204 1.34 -9.87 -6.96
N CYS A 205 0.40 -8.94 -7.02
CA CYS A 205 -0.45 -8.69 -8.17
C CYS A 205 -0.04 -7.40 -8.87
N GLN A 206 0.23 -7.48 -10.19
CA GLN A 206 0.55 -6.33 -11.02
C GLN A 206 -0.22 -6.39 -12.35
N PRO A 207 -0.62 -5.22 -12.91
CA PRO A 207 -1.27 -5.19 -14.21
C PRO A 207 -0.27 -5.51 -15.31
N SER A 208 -0.72 -6.15 -16.40
CA SER A 208 0.11 -6.55 -17.54
C SER A 208 0.88 -5.40 -18.19
N ALA A 209 0.34 -4.17 -18.13
CA ALA A 209 0.98 -2.96 -18.62
C ALA A 209 2.23 -2.55 -17.80
N ILE A 210 2.25 -2.84 -16.49
CA ILE A 210 3.35 -2.48 -15.59
C ILE A 210 3.55 -3.57 -14.54
N CYS A 211 4.37 -4.55 -14.84
CA CYS A 211 4.57 -5.74 -13.99
C CYS A 211 6.05 -6.09 -13.71
N PRO A 212 6.91 -5.11 -13.31
CA PRO A 212 8.34 -5.35 -13.20
C PRO A 212 8.74 -6.43 -12.20
N ILE A 213 7.88 -6.74 -11.23
CA ILE A 213 8.09 -7.73 -10.18
C ILE A 213 7.38 -9.04 -10.54
N SER A 214 6.06 -9.00 -10.81
CA SER A 214 5.26 -10.21 -11.05
C SER A 214 5.72 -11.01 -12.26
N LYS A 215 6.26 -10.35 -13.30
CA LYS A 215 6.80 -11.03 -14.50
C LYS A 215 7.97 -11.98 -14.22
N GLU A 216 8.64 -11.85 -13.07
CA GLU A 216 9.71 -12.80 -12.68
C GLU A 216 9.14 -14.18 -12.33
N PHE A 217 7.85 -14.25 -12.01
CA PHE A 217 7.15 -15.46 -11.57
C PHE A 217 6.10 -15.92 -12.59
N ASP A 218 5.36 -14.98 -13.18
CA ASP A 218 4.30 -15.23 -14.16
C ASP A 218 4.75 -14.69 -15.52
N ARG A 219 5.19 -15.60 -16.41
CA ARG A 219 5.70 -15.26 -17.74
C ARG A 219 4.66 -15.45 -18.85
N ALA A 220 3.57 -16.14 -18.55
CA ALA A 220 2.51 -16.46 -19.50
C ALA A 220 1.45 -15.35 -19.55
N TYR A 221 1.86 -14.12 -19.92
CA TYR A 221 0.95 -12.98 -20.07
C TYR A 221 1.22 -12.24 -21.39
N ARG A 222 0.23 -11.46 -21.82
CA ARG A 222 0.39 -10.53 -22.95
C ARG A 222 0.54 -9.12 -22.39
N PRO A 223 1.61 -8.38 -22.75
CA PRO A 223 1.73 -6.96 -22.37
C PRO A 223 0.58 -6.13 -22.97
N GLU A 224 0.04 -5.23 -22.17
CA GLU A 224 -1.00 -4.27 -22.58
C GLU A 224 -0.47 -2.83 -22.44
N GLU A 225 -1.07 -1.91 -23.19
CA GLU A 225 -0.71 -0.48 -23.12
C GLU A 225 -1.46 0.23 -21.98
N ASN A 226 -2.73 -0.13 -21.81
CA ASN A 226 -3.60 0.46 -20.80
C ASN A 226 -3.34 -0.12 -19.44
N ASN A 227 -3.31 0.77 -18.43
CA ASN A 227 -3.19 0.41 -17.03
C ASN A 227 -4.39 0.96 -16.26
N PRO A 228 -5.43 0.16 -16.02
CA PRO A 228 -6.58 0.60 -15.22
C PRO A 228 -6.22 0.83 -13.74
N ALA A 229 -5.20 0.14 -13.23
CA ALA A 229 -4.70 0.29 -11.86
C ALA A 229 -3.72 1.46 -11.77
N ASP A 230 -4.23 2.68 -11.82
CA ASP A 230 -3.47 3.93 -11.93
C ASP A 230 -2.57 4.26 -10.72
N GLY A 231 -2.74 3.58 -9.60
CA GLY A 231 -1.83 3.62 -8.44
C GLY A 231 -0.57 2.77 -8.63
N ILE A 232 -0.52 1.88 -9.64
CA ILE A 232 0.64 1.03 -9.94
C ILE A 232 1.37 1.61 -11.15
N VAL A 233 2.30 2.52 -10.90
CA VAL A 233 3.03 3.27 -11.93
C VAL A 233 4.54 3.01 -11.95
N ALA A 234 5.06 2.25 -11.00
CA ALA A 234 6.49 2.04 -10.85
C ALA A 234 7.01 1.04 -11.90
N ARG A 235 7.49 1.54 -13.04
CA ARG A 235 8.21 0.72 -14.05
C ARG A 235 9.55 0.22 -13.54
N PHE A 236 10.13 0.92 -12.56
CA PHE A 236 11.34 0.57 -11.84
C PHE A 236 11.11 0.79 -10.34
N SER A 237 11.54 -0.18 -9.54
CA SER A 237 11.56 -0.04 -8.07
C SER A 237 12.95 -0.37 -7.53
N PRO A 238 13.53 0.50 -6.69
CA PRO A 238 14.78 0.21 -5.99
C PRO A 238 14.64 -0.96 -5.00
N LEU A 239 13.41 -1.34 -4.67
CA LEU A 239 13.07 -2.41 -3.73
C LEU A 239 12.76 -3.74 -4.44
N LYS A 240 12.88 -3.81 -5.78
CA LYS A 240 12.51 -5.00 -6.57
C LYS A 240 13.16 -6.27 -6.02
N ASP A 241 14.47 -6.26 -5.84
CA ASP A 241 15.22 -7.46 -5.43
C ASP A 241 14.83 -7.92 -4.03
N GLN A 242 14.60 -6.96 -3.11
CA GLN A 242 14.12 -7.26 -1.76
C GLN A 242 12.71 -7.87 -1.80
N VAL A 243 11.81 -7.32 -2.62
CA VAL A 243 10.44 -7.86 -2.79
C VAL A 243 10.48 -9.26 -3.39
N VAL A 244 11.27 -9.48 -4.44
CA VAL A 244 11.44 -10.81 -5.07
C VAL A 244 12.00 -11.83 -4.06
N SER A 245 12.97 -11.43 -3.23
CA SER A 245 13.50 -12.28 -2.17
C SER A 245 12.44 -12.66 -1.15
N LEU A 246 11.61 -11.71 -0.69
CA LEU A 246 10.53 -11.98 0.25
C LEU A 246 9.45 -12.89 -0.32
N ILE A 247 9.10 -12.74 -1.61
CA ILE A 247 8.14 -13.62 -2.29
C ILE A 247 8.68 -15.06 -2.28
N LYS A 248 9.95 -15.26 -2.65
CA LYS A 248 10.59 -16.58 -2.66
C LYS A 248 10.69 -17.18 -1.25
N GLU A 249 11.11 -16.40 -0.27
CA GLU A 249 11.20 -16.80 1.13
C GLU A 249 9.85 -17.27 1.70
N SER A 250 8.76 -16.58 1.33
CA SER A 250 7.41 -16.91 1.76
C SER A 250 6.78 -18.08 0.99
N LEU A 251 7.44 -18.63 0.01
CA LEU A 251 6.87 -19.60 -0.94
C LEU A 251 5.66 -19.05 -1.70
N GLY A 252 5.56 -17.74 -1.85
CA GLY A 252 4.55 -17.05 -2.62
C GLY A 252 4.92 -16.95 -4.10
N THR A 253 4.19 -16.11 -4.85
CA THR A 253 4.45 -15.90 -6.27
C THR A 253 3.96 -14.54 -6.76
N GLY A 254 4.24 -14.20 -8.02
CA GLY A 254 3.71 -13.03 -8.71
C GLY A 254 2.62 -13.41 -9.69
N TRP A 255 1.63 -12.55 -9.85
CA TRP A 255 0.51 -12.69 -10.78
C TRP A 255 0.44 -11.44 -11.68
N VAL A 256 0.48 -11.64 -12.97
CA VAL A 256 0.26 -10.60 -13.98
C VAL A 256 -1.16 -10.70 -14.48
N ILE A 257 -1.92 -9.60 -14.37
CA ILE A 257 -3.36 -9.57 -14.61
C ILE A 257 -3.67 -8.58 -15.74
N GLY A 258 -4.47 -9.03 -16.70
CA GLY A 258 -4.94 -8.20 -17.81
C GLY A 258 -6.02 -7.20 -17.41
N GLU A 259 -6.23 -6.19 -18.25
CA GLU A 259 -7.23 -5.14 -18.06
C GLU A 259 -8.65 -5.72 -17.89
N GLU A 260 -9.03 -6.64 -18.77
CA GLU A 260 -10.35 -7.27 -18.76
C GLU A 260 -10.59 -8.08 -17.47
N GLU A 261 -9.57 -8.78 -16.97
CA GLU A 261 -9.65 -9.53 -15.72
C GLU A 261 -9.86 -8.58 -14.52
N ILE A 262 -9.18 -7.43 -14.51
CA ILE A 262 -9.34 -6.42 -13.46
C ILE A 262 -10.77 -5.87 -13.48
N LYS A 263 -11.30 -5.45 -14.65
CA LYS A 263 -12.66 -4.91 -14.80
C LYS A 263 -13.73 -5.94 -14.41
N LYS A 264 -13.59 -7.18 -14.87
CA LYS A 264 -14.48 -8.29 -14.50
C LYS A 264 -14.56 -8.48 -12.99
N ASN A 265 -13.39 -8.53 -12.34
CA ASN A 265 -13.34 -8.77 -10.90
C ASN A 265 -13.78 -7.54 -10.08
N GLN A 266 -13.64 -6.32 -10.61
CA GLN A 266 -14.24 -5.14 -10.01
C GLN A 266 -15.77 -5.23 -10.01
N SER A 267 -16.36 -5.69 -11.11
CA SER A 267 -17.82 -5.92 -11.19
C SER A 267 -18.29 -7.01 -10.21
N VAL A 268 -17.56 -8.12 -10.11
CA VAL A 268 -17.85 -9.20 -9.14
C VAL A 268 -17.85 -8.69 -7.70
N LEU A 269 -16.88 -7.85 -7.34
CA LEU A 269 -16.81 -7.25 -6.01
C LEU A 269 -17.98 -6.28 -5.78
N LYS A 270 -18.32 -5.47 -6.79
CA LYS A 270 -19.46 -4.53 -6.72
C LYS A 270 -20.79 -5.26 -6.52
N GLU A 271 -21.03 -6.38 -7.20
CA GLU A 271 -22.23 -7.24 -7.02
C GLU A 271 -22.34 -7.78 -5.59
N LYS A 272 -21.22 -7.93 -4.90
CA LYS A 272 -21.13 -8.32 -3.47
C LYS A 272 -21.22 -7.12 -2.51
N GLY A 273 -21.52 -5.91 -3.01
CA GLY A 273 -21.59 -4.70 -2.21
C GLY A 273 -20.23 -4.14 -1.81
N ILE A 274 -19.15 -4.57 -2.48
CA ILE A 274 -17.78 -4.12 -2.20
C ILE A 274 -17.31 -3.19 -3.32
N GLU A 275 -17.38 -1.89 -3.07
CA GLU A 275 -16.73 -0.93 -3.94
C GLU A 275 -15.25 -0.78 -3.54
N THR A 276 -14.35 -0.83 -4.52
CA THR A 276 -12.90 -0.68 -4.34
C THR A 276 -12.24 -0.14 -5.62
N SER A 277 -11.01 0.33 -5.50
CA SER A 277 -10.22 0.75 -6.66
C SER A 277 -9.86 -0.43 -7.58
N ASN A 278 -9.34 -0.10 -8.77
CA ASN A 278 -8.83 -1.11 -9.69
C ASN A 278 -7.66 -1.92 -9.08
N GLU A 279 -6.88 -1.34 -8.18
CA GLU A 279 -5.84 -2.06 -7.44
C GLU A 279 -6.44 -3.13 -6.51
N GLY A 280 -7.55 -2.83 -5.84
CA GLY A 280 -8.25 -3.83 -5.02
C GLY A 280 -8.81 -4.96 -5.88
N ALA A 281 -9.42 -4.63 -7.01
CA ALA A 281 -9.91 -5.62 -7.99
C ALA A 281 -8.76 -6.45 -8.59
N LEU A 282 -7.61 -5.85 -8.84
CA LEU A 282 -6.39 -6.52 -9.31
C LEU A 282 -5.92 -7.60 -8.33
N ALA A 283 -5.93 -7.33 -7.02
CA ALA A 283 -5.55 -8.34 -6.02
C ALA A 283 -6.56 -9.49 -5.97
N PHE A 284 -7.85 -9.19 -6.10
CA PHE A 284 -8.89 -10.20 -6.16
C PHE A 284 -8.78 -11.06 -7.43
N ALA A 285 -8.51 -10.44 -8.58
CA ALA A 285 -8.26 -11.15 -9.85
C ALA A 285 -7.02 -12.05 -9.76
N GLY A 286 -5.97 -11.62 -9.08
CA GLY A 286 -4.78 -12.44 -8.81
C GLY A 286 -5.11 -13.71 -8.03
N MET A 287 -5.98 -13.61 -7.03
CA MET A 287 -6.44 -14.77 -6.28
C MET A 287 -7.31 -15.71 -7.15
N GLU A 288 -8.22 -15.18 -7.95
CA GLU A 288 -9.01 -16.00 -8.88
C GLU A 288 -8.10 -16.71 -9.92
N LYS A 289 -7.09 -16.02 -10.47
CA LYS A 289 -6.08 -16.64 -11.34
C LYS A 289 -5.30 -17.73 -10.63
N ALA A 290 -4.95 -17.53 -9.36
CA ALA A 290 -4.25 -18.53 -8.56
C ALA A 290 -5.07 -19.81 -8.35
N LYS A 291 -6.40 -19.72 -8.22
CA LYS A 291 -7.28 -20.90 -8.12
C LYS A 291 -7.32 -21.72 -9.39
N THR A 292 -7.27 -21.07 -10.55
CA THR A 292 -7.37 -21.74 -11.85
C THR A 292 -6.04 -22.28 -12.37
N ASN A 293 -4.93 -21.61 -12.03
CA ASN A 293 -3.60 -21.90 -12.56
C ASN A 293 -2.70 -22.63 -11.54
N GLN A 294 -3.29 -23.39 -10.62
CA GLN A 294 -2.47 -24.22 -9.73
C GLN A 294 -1.72 -25.27 -10.54
N PRO A 295 -0.38 -25.33 -10.46
CA PRO A 295 0.37 -26.45 -11.04
C PRO A 295 -0.17 -27.78 -10.49
N ALA A 296 -0.20 -28.82 -11.31
CA ALA A 296 -0.54 -30.16 -10.84
C ALA A 296 0.37 -30.51 -9.65
N GLY A 297 -0.20 -30.71 -8.46
CA GLY A 297 0.55 -30.89 -7.21
C GLY A 297 0.92 -29.61 -6.46
N GLY A 298 0.49 -28.41 -6.92
CA GLY A 298 0.66 -27.15 -6.21
C GLY A 298 -0.14 -27.09 -4.91
N GLN A 299 0.39 -26.37 -3.93
CA GLN A 299 -0.27 -26.21 -2.63
C GLN A 299 -1.55 -25.37 -2.79
N LYS A 300 -2.70 -25.94 -2.39
CA LYS A 300 -3.97 -25.21 -2.38
C LYS A 300 -3.88 -23.95 -1.54
N LEU A 301 -4.65 -22.91 -1.93
CA LEU A 301 -4.82 -21.72 -1.10
C LEU A 301 -5.48 -22.11 0.22
N GLY A 302 -4.86 -21.67 1.32
CA GLY A 302 -5.41 -21.82 2.64
C GLY A 302 -6.24 -20.62 3.07
N LYS A 303 -6.12 -20.19 4.32
CA LYS A 303 -6.77 -18.97 4.81
C LYS A 303 -6.15 -17.75 4.12
N THR A 304 -6.92 -17.17 3.21
CA THR A 304 -6.47 -16.18 2.24
C THR A 304 -6.99 -14.78 2.59
N VAL A 305 -6.11 -13.81 2.58
CA VAL A 305 -6.45 -12.39 2.70
C VAL A 305 -6.19 -11.69 1.37
N ILE A 306 -7.13 -10.85 0.96
CA ILE A 306 -7.00 -9.93 -0.18
C ILE A 306 -6.97 -8.51 0.34
N LEU A 307 -5.94 -7.76 -0.06
CA LEU A 307 -5.76 -6.39 0.38
C LEU A 307 -6.42 -5.42 -0.60
N LEU A 308 -7.53 -4.80 -0.19
CA LEU A 308 -8.19 -3.74 -0.93
C LEU A 308 -7.54 -2.40 -0.57
N THR A 309 -6.58 -1.95 -1.39
CA THR A 309 -5.60 -0.94 -1.00
C THR A 309 -6.06 0.50 -1.09
N GLY A 310 -7.14 0.78 -1.81
CA GLY A 310 -7.62 2.14 -2.00
C GLY A 310 -9.08 2.20 -2.43
N ARG A 311 -9.72 3.33 -2.13
CA ARG A 311 -11.07 3.61 -2.61
C ARG A 311 -11.08 3.89 -4.11
N LYS A 312 -12.22 3.71 -4.74
CA LYS A 312 -12.44 4.10 -6.12
C LYS A 312 -12.52 5.62 -6.23
N TYR A 313 -11.95 6.16 -7.28
CA TYR A 313 -12.15 7.52 -7.79
C TYR A 313 -12.77 7.42 -9.18
N GLU A 314 -13.69 8.31 -9.53
CA GLU A 314 -14.38 8.38 -10.83
C GLU A 314 -13.55 9.06 -11.91
#